data_39c3350a12c6e8f949d5d9f015c2c08a
#
_entry.id   39c3350a12c6e8f949d5d9f015c2c08a
#
_cell.length_a   1.000
_cell.length_b   1.000
_cell.length_c   1.000
_cell.angle_alpha   90.00
_cell.angle_beta   90.00
_cell.angle_gamma   90.00
#
_symmetry.space_group_name_H-M   'P 1'
#
loop_
_entity.id
_entity.type
_entity.pdbx_description
1 polymer ?
#
loop_
_entity_poly.entity_id
_entity_poly.type
_entity_poly.pdbx_seq_one_letter_code
_entity_poly.pdbx_strand_id
1 'polypeptide(L)'
;MYQVVASDLDGTLLSPDHTLSPYAKETLKLLTARGINFVFATGRHHVDVGQIRDNLEIKSYMITSNGARVHDLDGNLIFAHNQDRDIASDLFGVVNDNPDIITNVYRDDEWFMNRHRPEEMRFFKEAVFKYALYEPGLLEPEGVSKVFFTCDSHEKLLPLEQAINARWGDRVNVSFSTLTCLEVMAGGVSKGHALEAVAKKLGYSLQDCIAFGDGMNDAEMLSMAGKGCIMGSAHQRLKDLHPELEVIGTNAEDAVPHYLRKLYLS
;
A
#
# COMPACT_ATOMS: atom_id res chain seq x y z
N MET A 1 -5.95 -11.48 22.38
CA MET A 1 -6.44 -10.18 21.83
C MET A 1 -5.25 -9.56 21.12
N TYR A 2 -5.41 -9.09 19.90
CA TYR A 2 -4.32 -8.57 19.09
C TYR A 2 -3.84 -7.21 19.62
N GLN A 3 -2.54 -6.98 19.60
CA GLN A 3 -1.90 -5.76 20.14
C GLN A 3 -1.54 -4.77 19.00
N VAL A 4 -1.51 -5.27 17.77
CA VAL A 4 -1.20 -4.49 16.57
C VAL A 4 -2.34 -4.65 15.58
N VAL A 5 -2.86 -3.53 15.08
CA VAL A 5 -3.87 -3.47 14.03
C VAL A 5 -3.22 -2.85 12.79
N ALA A 6 -3.10 -3.62 11.73
CA ALA A 6 -2.62 -3.14 10.44
C ALA A 6 -3.78 -3.03 9.44
N SER A 7 -3.87 -1.93 8.74
CA SER A 7 -4.91 -1.74 7.73
C SER A 7 -4.36 -1.10 6.47
N ASP A 8 -4.73 -1.66 5.33
CA ASP A 8 -4.64 -0.91 4.09
C ASP A 8 -5.59 0.30 4.14
N LEU A 9 -5.37 1.26 3.25
CA LEU A 9 -6.12 2.51 3.18
C LEU A 9 -7.21 2.44 2.10
N ASP A 10 -6.83 2.41 0.83
CA ASP A 10 -7.74 2.50 -0.30
C ASP A 10 -8.53 1.21 -0.50
N GLY A 11 -9.85 1.29 -0.53
CA GLY A 11 -10.69 0.09 -0.61
C GLY A 11 -10.88 -0.65 0.73
N THR A 12 -10.15 -0.25 1.78
CA THR A 12 -10.16 -0.91 3.09
C THR A 12 -10.60 0.04 4.20
N LEU A 13 -9.73 0.93 4.69
CA LEU A 13 -10.04 1.83 5.80
C LEU A 13 -10.68 3.14 5.33
N LEU A 14 -10.26 3.65 4.17
CA LEU A 14 -10.84 4.84 3.57
C LEU A 14 -12.18 4.51 2.91
N SER A 15 -13.17 5.39 3.08
CA SER A 15 -14.42 5.34 2.34
C SER A 15 -14.19 5.51 0.82
N PRO A 16 -15.20 5.24 -0.04
CA PRO A 16 -15.05 5.34 -1.50
C PRO A 16 -14.65 6.72 -2.03
N ASP A 17 -14.82 7.78 -1.25
CA ASP A 17 -14.36 9.14 -1.54
C ASP A 17 -12.91 9.41 -1.10
N HIS A 18 -12.16 8.36 -0.71
CA HIS A 18 -10.78 8.40 -0.23
C HIS A 18 -10.57 9.22 1.06
N THR A 19 -11.60 9.34 1.88
CA THR A 19 -11.53 10.00 3.19
C THR A 19 -11.76 9.03 4.34
N LEU A 20 -11.33 9.40 5.53
CA LEU A 20 -11.70 8.67 6.74
C LEU A 20 -13.05 9.16 7.27
N SER A 21 -13.97 8.24 7.45
CA SER A 21 -15.26 8.57 8.06
C SER A 21 -15.06 9.08 9.50
N PRO A 22 -16.00 9.90 10.02
CA PRO A 22 -15.98 10.30 11.44
C PRO A 22 -15.99 9.10 12.39
N TYR A 23 -16.68 8.03 12.00
CA TYR A 23 -16.78 6.80 12.77
C TYR A 23 -15.45 6.03 12.81
N ALA A 24 -14.74 5.96 11.68
CA ALA A 24 -13.40 5.40 11.62
C ALA A 24 -12.42 6.20 12.48
N LYS A 25 -12.42 7.55 12.35
CA LYS A 25 -11.55 8.44 13.15
C LYS A 25 -11.75 8.24 14.64
N GLU A 26 -13.01 8.23 15.11
CA GLU A 26 -13.33 8.01 16.52
C GLU A 26 -12.86 6.62 16.98
N THR A 27 -13.09 5.60 16.18
CA THR A 27 -12.70 4.22 16.50
C THR A 27 -11.18 4.12 16.68
N LEU A 28 -10.40 4.67 15.76
CA LEU A 28 -8.93 4.66 15.84
C LEU A 28 -8.44 5.41 17.08
N LYS A 29 -9.00 6.58 17.41
CA LYS A 29 -8.68 7.34 18.62
C LYS A 29 -8.97 6.53 19.89
N LEU A 30 -10.12 5.86 19.96
CA LEU A 30 -10.47 5.00 21.10
C LEU A 30 -9.51 3.81 21.27
N LEU A 31 -9.12 3.17 20.18
CA LEU A 31 -8.20 2.03 20.24
C LEU A 31 -6.79 2.44 20.64
N THR A 32 -6.26 3.51 20.05
CA THR A 32 -4.93 4.02 20.41
C THR A 32 -4.87 4.52 21.85
N ALA A 33 -5.95 5.13 22.35
CA ALA A 33 -6.06 5.50 23.77
C ALA A 33 -6.07 4.27 24.73
N ARG A 34 -6.44 3.10 24.23
CA ARG A 34 -6.36 1.83 24.98
C ARG A 34 -5.02 1.09 24.80
N GLY A 35 -4.05 1.71 24.16
CA GLY A 35 -2.72 1.12 23.95
C GLY A 35 -2.62 0.16 22.77
N ILE A 36 -3.63 0.06 21.92
CA ILE A 36 -3.56 -0.72 20.67
C ILE A 36 -2.71 0.06 19.65
N ASN A 37 -1.69 -0.60 19.11
CA ASN A 37 -0.82 -0.03 18.11
C ASN A 37 -1.48 -0.08 16.74
N PHE A 38 -1.67 1.07 16.10
CA PHE A 38 -2.23 1.14 14.76
C PHE A 38 -1.13 1.35 13.72
N VAL A 39 -1.24 0.64 12.58
CA VAL A 39 -0.28 0.66 11.48
C VAL A 39 -1.05 0.89 10.17
N PHE A 40 -0.78 1.98 9.48
CA PHE A 40 -1.19 2.14 8.08
C PHE A 40 -0.26 1.31 7.20
N ALA A 41 -0.82 0.48 6.31
CA ALA A 41 -0.05 -0.38 5.42
C ALA A 41 -0.55 -0.21 3.98
N THR A 42 0.08 0.65 3.20
CA THR A 42 -0.44 1.12 1.92
C THR A 42 0.59 1.15 0.80
N GLY A 43 0.11 1.11 -0.45
CA GLY A 43 0.92 1.40 -1.63
C GLY A 43 1.21 2.88 -1.85
N ARG A 44 0.53 3.79 -1.12
CA ARG A 44 0.74 5.23 -1.24
C ARG A 44 2.14 5.65 -0.78
N HIS A 45 2.55 6.83 -1.21
CA HIS A 45 3.78 7.47 -0.77
C HIS A 45 3.65 8.01 0.66
N HIS A 46 4.74 8.01 1.43
CA HIS A 46 4.72 8.44 2.84
C HIS A 46 4.34 9.92 3.02
N VAL A 47 4.67 10.78 2.08
CA VAL A 47 4.27 12.20 2.11
C VAL A 47 2.75 12.35 2.10
N ASP A 48 2.04 11.53 1.30
CA ASP A 48 0.58 11.52 1.24
C ASP A 48 -0.04 10.94 2.51
N VAL A 49 0.48 9.80 2.98
CA VAL A 49 0.00 9.11 4.18
C VAL A 49 0.26 9.92 5.45
N GLY A 50 1.37 10.64 5.51
CA GLY A 50 1.70 11.53 6.62
C GLY A 50 0.61 12.58 6.87
N GLN A 51 0.03 13.15 5.81
CA GLN A 51 -1.09 14.09 5.93
C GLN A 51 -2.35 13.44 6.51
N ILE A 52 -2.66 12.19 6.10
CA ILE A 52 -3.80 11.44 6.65
C ILE A 52 -3.60 11.21 8.14
N ARG A 53 -2.41 10.75 8.54
CA ARG A 53 -2.05 10.52 9.95
C ARG A 53 -2.15 11.79 10.78
N ASP A 54 -1.57 12.89 10.30
CA ASP A 54 -1.51 14.15 11.04
C ASP A 54 -2.92 14.74 11.22
N ASN A 55 -3.79 14.61 10.23
CA ASN A 55 -5.20 15.01 10.31
C ASN A 55 -6.03 14.14 11.29
N LEU A 56 -5.55 12.95 11.62
CA LEU A 56 -6.19 12.07 12.60
C LEU A 56 -5.80 12.40 14.04
N GLU A 57 -4.68 13.10 14.25
CA GLU A 57 -4.13 13.38 15.57
C GLU A 57 -3.87 12.09 16.40
N ILE A 58 -3.54 10.99 15.72
CA ILE A 58 -3.14 9.74 16.36
C ILE A 58 -1.68 9.42 16.03
N LYS A 59 -1.01 8.75 16.96
CA LYS A 59 0.32 8.18 16.70
C LYS A 59 0.16 6.80 16.06
N SER A 60 0.67 6.63 14.85
CA SER A 60 0.65 5.36 14.12
C SER A 60 1.94 5.15 13.35
N TYR A 61 2.33 3.90 13.21
CA TYR A 61 3.35 3.51 12.24
C TYR A 61 2.78 3.64 10.82
N MET A 62 3.66 3.91 9.87
CA MET A 62 3.28 3.95 8.45
C MET A 62 4.17 3.01 7.66
N ILE A 63 3.59 1.98 7.09
CA ILE A 63 4.15 1.13 6.06
C ILE A 63 3.65 1.69 4.73
N THR A 64 4.56 2.21 3.90
CA THR A 64 4.23 2.91 2.66
C THR A 64 5.01 2.33 1.48
N SER A 65 4.63 2.67 0.25
CA SER A 65 5.20 2.06 -0.96
C SER A 65 5.24 0.52 -0.87
N ASN A 66 4.14 -0.09 -0.38
CA ASN A 66 3.98 -1.55 -0.17
C ASN A 66 5.06 -2.20 0.74
N GLY A 67 5.59 -1.46 1.69
CA GLY A 67 6.60 -1.98 2.61
C GLY A 67 8.03 -1.54 2.29
N ALA A 68 8.26 -0.82 1.19
CA ALA A 68 9.58 -0.29 0.86
C ALA A 68 10.02 0.83 1.81
N ARG A 69 9.10 1.45 2.53
CA ARG A 69 9.35 2.48 3.54
C ARG A 69 8.54 2.20 4.80
N VAL A 70 9.16 2.35 5.96
CA VAL A 70 8.49 2.30 7.26
C VAL A 70 8.88 3.53 8.06
N HIS A 71 7.87 4.25 8.56
CA HIS A 71 8.06 5.39 9.46
C HIS A 71 7.48 5.08 10.83
N ASP A 72 8.15 5.59 11.87
CA ASP A 72 7.73 5.42 13.25
C ASP A 72 6.58 6.38 13.65
N LEU A 73 6.22 6.34 14.93
CA LEU A 73 5.14 7.15 15.51
C LEU A 73 5.37 8.66 15.40
N ASP A 74 6.61 9.08 15.26
CA ASP A 74 7.00 10.48 15.14
C ASP A 74 7.29 10.90 13.69
N GLY A 75 7.15 9.93 12.73
CA GLY A 75 7.35 10.16 11.30
C GLY A 75 8.79 10.00 10.84
N ASN A 76 9.68 9.47 11.68
CA ASN A 76 11.06 9.20 11.27
C ASN A 76 11.12 7.93 10.42
N LEU A 77 11.88 7.97 9.34
CA LEU A 77 12.16 6.80 8.52
C LEU A 77 13.02 5.80 9.31
N ILE A 78 12.48 4.61 9.56
CA ILE A 78 13.17 3.55 10.33
C ILE A 78 13.54 2.33 9.50
N PHE A 79 12.99 2.22 8.29
CA PHE A 79 13.32 1.19 7.31
C PHE A 79 13.11 1.73 5.90
N ALA A 80 14.09 1.45 5.03
CA ALA A 80 14.04 1.74 3.60
C ALA A 80 14.64 0.59 2.81
N HIS A 81 13.94 0.14 1.79
CA HIS A 81 14.44 -0.83 0.82
C HIS A 81 14.17 -0.31 -0.58
N ASN A 82 15.23 -0.04 -1.31
CA ASN A 82 15.15 0.49 -2.66
C ASN A 82 15.23 -0.64 -3.68
N GLN A 83 14.65 -0.39 -4.84
CA GLN A 83 14.82 -1.22 -6.02
C GLN A 83 16.29 -1.26 -6.43
N ASP A 84 16.76 -2.40 -6.93
CA ASP A 84 18.07 -2.47 -7.55
C ASP A 84 18.19 -1.50 -8.73
N ARG A 85 19.35 -0.82 -8.87
CA ARG A 85 19.54 0.24 -9.88
C ARG A 85 19.31 -0.22 -11.31
N ASP A 86 19.80 -1.43 -11.65
CA ASP A 86 19.63 -2.02 -12.98
C ASP A 86 18.16 -2.29 -13.29
N ILE A 87 17.40 -2.77 -12.30
CA ILE A 87 15.96 -3.02 -12.42
C ILE A 87 15.18 -1.71 -12.54
N ALA A 88 15.46 -0.75 -11.65
CA ALA A 88 14.79 0.55 -11.68
C ALA A 88 14.98 1.25 -13.04
N SER A 89 16.24 1.29 -13.53
CA SER A 89 16.58 1.87 -14.83
C SER A 89 15.85 1.19 -16.00
N ASP A 90 15.72 -0.14 -15.96
CA ASP A 90 15.00 -0.90 -16.98
C ASP A 90 13.48 -0.62 -16.94
N LEU A 91 12.90 -0.61 -15.73
CA LEU A 91 11.46 -0.37 -15.53
C LEU A 91 11.01 1.01 -15.98
N PHE A 92 11.89 2.04 -15.93
CA PHE A 92 11.54 3.39 -16.38
C PHE A 92 11.17 3.45 -17.86
N GLY A 93 11.71 2.54 -18.67
CA GLY A 93 11.51 2.50 -20.10
C GLY A 93 10.70 1.31 -20.63
N VAL A 94 10.34 0.35 -19.80
CA VAL A 94 9.78 -0.94 -20.23
C VAL A 94 8.48 -0.84 -21.04
N VAL A 95 7.72 0.26 -20.90
CA VAL A 95 6.46 0.52 -21.62
C VAL A 95 6.52 1.76 -22.51
N ASN A 96 7.70 2.26 -22.86
CA ASN A 96 7.83 3.49 -23.67
C ASN A 96 7.09 3.42 -25.00
N ASP A 97 7.04 2.26 -25.64
CA ASP A 97 6.38 2.02 -26.90
C ASP A 97 4.85 1.82 -26.77
N ASN A 98 4.34 1.76 -25.52
CA ASN A 98 2.92 1.60 -25.27
C ASN A 98 2.31 2.90 -24.70
N PRO A 99 1.56 3.69 -25.52
CA PRO A 99 1.00 4.96 -25.07
C PRO A 99 -0.12 4.81 -24.03
N ASP A 100 -0.72 3.62 -23.90
CA ASP A 100 -1.84 3.39 -23.00
C ASP A 100 -1.40 3.11 -21.55
N ILE A 101 -0.13 2.76 -21.35
CA ILE A 101 0.42 2.48 -20.03
C ILE A 101 1.29 3.64 -19.57
N ILE A 102 1.03 4.13 -18.37
CA ILE A 102 1.81 5.18 -17.73
C ILE A 102 2.75 4.57 -16.70
N THR A 103 4.02 4.93 -16.78
CA THR A 103 5.01 4.59 -15.76
C THR A 103 5.03 5.68 -14.70
N ASN A 104 4.93 5.24 -13.46
CA ASN A 104 5.03 6.06 -12.26
C ASN A 104 6.22 5.58 -11.43
N VAL A 105 6.95 6.50 -10.82
CA VAL A 105 8.12 6.20 -9.99
C VAL A 105 8.03 6.96 -8.69
N TYR A 106 8.11 6.26 -7.56
CA TYR A 106 8.36 6.83 -6.25
C TYR A 106 9.85 6.73 -5.94
N ARG A 107 10.51 7.87 -5.82
CA ARG A 107 11.94 7.99 -5.49
C ARG A 107 12.12 8.98 -4.35
N ASP A 108 12.70 8.54 -3.25
CA ASP A 108 12.85 9.35 -2.03
C ASP A 108 11.53 10.05 -1.64
N ASP A 109 11.47 11.38 -1.66
CA ASP A 109 10.28 12.19 -1.35
C ASP A 109 9.55 12.68 -2.60
N GLU A 110 9.85 12.11 -3.78
CA GLU A 110 9.37 12.58 -5.07
C GLU A 110 8.53 11.51 -5.80
N TRP A 111 7.60 11.99 -6.60
CA TRP A 111 6.81 11.20 -7.54
C TRP A 111 7.08 11.66 -8.96
N PHE A 112 7.40 10.72 -9.84
CA PHE A 112 7.66 10.98 -11.24
C PHE A 112 6.68 10.20 -12.12
N MET A 113 6.34 10.78 -13.28
CA MET A 113 5.56 10.11 -14.32
C MET A 113 6.23 10.31 -15.69
N ASN A 114 6.13 9.31 -16.58
CA ASN A 114 6.68 9.43 -17.94
C ASN A 114 5.81 10.28 -18.88
N ARG A 115 4.54 10.53 -18.52
CA ARG A 115 3.63 11.40 -19.31
C ARG A 115 2.50 11.95 -18.46
N HIS A 116 1.92 13.06 -18.90
CA HIS A 116 0.73 13.63 -18.25
C HIS A 116 -0.52 12.79 -18.46
N ARG A 117 -1.36 12.73 -17.43
CA ARG A 117 -2.72 12.24 -17.51
C ARG A 117 -3.69 13.24 -16.84
N PRO A 118 -4.27 14.15 -17.63
CA PRO A 118 -5.10 15.25 -17.09
C PRO A 118 -6.30 14.78 -16.26
N GLU A 119 -6.80 13.58 -16.52
CA GLU A 119 -7.96 12.99 -15.83
C GLU A 119 -7.63 12.54 -14.42
N GLU A 120 -6.43 12.00 -14.19
CA GLU A 120 -5.95 11.64 -12.85
C GLU A 120 -5.69 12.89 -12.00
N MET A 121 -5.38 14.02 -12.61
CA MET A 121 -5.22 15.31 -11.93
C MET A 121 -6.46 15.75 -11.12
N ARG A 122 -7.66 15.23 -11.45
CA ARG A 122 -8.88 15.56 -10.72
C ARG A 122 -8.86 14.95 -9.31
N PHE A 123 -8.25 13.78 -9.13
CA PHE A 123 -8.10 13.12 -7.83
C PHE A 123 -7.02 13.80 -6.97
N PHE A 124 -6.05 14.47 -7.59
CA PHE A 124 -4.91 15.09 -6.92
C PHE A 124 -4.98 16.62 -6.87
N LYS A 125 -6.10 17.25 -7.22
CA LYS A 125 -6.21 18.72 -7.23
C LYS A 125 -5.93 19.36 -5.87
N GLU A 126 -6.23 18.67 -4.78
CA GLU A 126 -6.00 19.11 -3.41
C GLU A 126 -4.79 18.42 -2.75
N ALA A 127 -4.17 17.45 -3.43
CA ALA A 127 -3.00 16.77 -2.90
C ALA A 127 -1.79 17.70 -2.89
N VAL A 128 -1.13 17.77 -1.76
CA VAL A 128 0.17 18.48 -1.61
C VAL A 128 1.27 17.74 -2.36
N PHE A 129 1.15 16.42 -2.46
CA PHE A 129 2.09 15.54 -3.14
C PHE A 129 1.80 15.51 -4.64
N LYS A 130 2.68 16.14 -5.44
CA LYS A 130 2.53 16.29 -6.90
C LYS A 130 3.64 15.57 -7.64
N TYR A 131 3.32 15.03 -8.81
CA TYR A 131 4.32 14.42 -9.68
C TYR A 131 5.07 15.47 -10.53
N ALA A 132 6.31 15.11 -10.90
CA ALA A 132 7.07 15.73 -11.96
C ALA A 132 7.15 14.79 -13.17
N LEU A 133 7.29 15.36 -14.38
CA LEU A 133 7.58 14.53 -15.55
C LEU A 133 9.05 14.16 -15.60
N TYR A 134 9.35 12.95 -16.07
CA TYR A 134 10.69 12.51 -16.36
C TYR A 134 10.83 12.04 -17.81
N GLU A 135 12.06 12.10 -18.32
CA GLU A 135 12.44 11.46 -19.57
C GLU A 135 13.20 10.16 -19.28
N PRO A 136 12.82 9.03 -19.91
CA PRO A 136 13.55 7.79 -19.78
C PRO A 136 15.05 7.98 -20.12
N GLY A 137 15.92 7.49 -19.23
CA GLY A 137 17.37 7.66 -19.35
C GLY A 137 17.95 8.92 -18.69
N LEU A 138 17.08 9.85 -18.23
CA LEU A 138 17.53 11.01 -17.43
C LEU A 138 17.19 10.90 -15.95
N LEU A 139 16.26 10.00 -15.57
CA LEU A 139 15.92 9.78 -14.16
C LEU A 139 16.97 8.85 -13.51
N GLU A 140 17.56 9.33 -12.42
CA GLU A 140 18.52 8.53 -11.65
C GLU A 140 17.81 7.36 -10.95
N PRO A 141 18.37 6.14 -11.01
CA PRO A 141 17.73 4.94 -10.47
C PRO A 141 17.94 4.72 -8.96
N GLU A 142 18.68 5.58 -8.29
CA GLU A 142 18.88 5.53 -6.84
C GLU A 142 17.64 6.03 -6.09
N GLY A 143 17.41 5.48 -4.90
CA GLY A 143 16.33 5.93 -4.00
C GLY A 143 14.94 5.47 -4.42
N VAL A 144 14.81 4.66 -5.48
CA VAL A 144 13.51 4.19 -5.98
C VAL A 144 12.90 3.18 -5.03
N SER A 145 11.79 3.55 -4.41
CA SER A 145 11.03 2.67 -3.52
C SER A 145 10.03 1.79 -4.26
N LYS A 146 9.44 2.31 -5.34
CA LYS A 146 8.42 1.63 -6.13
C LYS A 146 8.37 2.19 -7.55
N VAL A 147 8.23 1.30 -8.53
CA VAL A 147 7.77 1.64 -9.89
C VAL A 147 6.38 1.04 -10.07
N PHE A 148 5.44 1.78 -10.64
CA PHE A 148 4.11 1.25 -10.90
C PHE A 148 3.56 1.73 -12.25
N PHE A 149 2.70 0.89 -12.80
CA PHE A 149 2.15 1.07 -14.14
C PHE A 149 0.65 1.19 -14.04
N THR A 150 0.11 2.28 -14.58
CA THR A 150 -1.34 2.51 -14.62
C THR A 150 -1.87 2.44 -16.05
N CYS A 151 -3.03 1.80 -16.22
CA CYS A 151 -3.72 1.63 -17.49
C CYS A 151 -5.21 1.43 -17.27
N ASP A 152 -6.06 1.90 -18.16
CA ASP A 152 -7.52 1.72 -18.08
C ASP A 152 -7.98 0.27 -18.34
N SER A 153 -7.10 -0.61 -18.83
CA SER A 153 -7.40 -2.01 -19.13
C SER A 153 -6.45 -2.95 -18.35
N HIS A 154 -7.06 -3.81 -17.52
CA HIS A 154 -6.34 -4.86 -16.81
C HIS A 154 -5.63 -5.82 -17.77
N GLU A 155 -6.31 -6.19 -18.87
CA GLU A 155 -5.75 -7.13 -19.85
C GLU A 155 -4.45 -6.62 -20.48
N LYS A 156 -4.25 -5.29 -20.57
CA LYS A 156 -3.00 -4.70 -21.08
C LYS A 156 -1.86 -4.79 -20.06
N LEU A 157 -2.17 -4.86 -18.76
CA LEU A 157 -1.18 -4.99 -17.69
C LEU A 157 -0.76 -6.43 -17.39
N LEU A 158 -1.60 -7.43 -17.69
CA LEU A 158 -1.28 -8.85 -17.46
C LEU A 158 -0.01 -9.32 -18.20
N PRO A 159 0.21 -9.01 -19.50
CA PRO A 159 1.46 -9.37 -20.17
C PRO A 159 2.69 -8.70 -19.55
N LEU A 160 2.52 -7.48 -19.02
CA LEU A 160 3.60 -6.75 -18.35
C LEU A 160 3.97 -7.41 -17.01
N GLU A 161 2.97 -7.82 -16.20
CA GLU A 161 3.18 -8.61 -14.98
C GLU A 161 4.01 -9.87 -15.28
N GLN A 162 3.62 -10.62 -16.31
CA GLN A 162 4.30 -11.85 -16.72
C GLN A 162 5.74 -11.60 -17.19
N ALA A 163 5.95 -10.57 -18.02
CA ALA A 163 7.25 -10.21 -18.56
C ALA A 163 8.24 -9.77 -17.47
N ILE A 164 7.78 -8.94 -16.51
CA ILE A 164 8.61 -8.47 -15.39
C ILE A 164 8.98 -9.66 -14.48
N ASN A 165 8.02 -10.50 -14.11
CA ASN A 165 8.28 -11.69 -13.30
C ASN A 165 9.24 -12.68 -14.00
N ALA A 166 9.05 -12.92 -15.30
CA ALA A 166 9.93 -13.79 -16.07
C ALA A 166 11.38 -13.27 -16.18
N ARG A 167 11.53 -11.94 -16.25
CA ARG A 167 12.84 -11.30 -16.41
C ARG A 167 13.62 -11.19 -15.09
N TRP A 168 12.95 -10.83 -13.99
CA TRP A 168 13.62 -10.45 -12.76
C TRP A 168 13.43 -11.45 -11.60
N GLY A 169 12.42 -12.34 -11.70
CA GLY A 169 12.14 -13.40 -10.72
C GLY A 169 12.01 -12.86 -9.29
N ASP A 170 12.76 -13.45 -8.39
CA ASP A 170 12.78 -13.13 -6.96
C ASP A 170 13.46 -11.80 -6.60
N ARG A 171 14.07 -11.11 -7.59
CA ARG A 171 14.61 -9.76 -7.40
C ARG A 171 13.55 -8.67 -7.38
N VAL A 172 12.31 -9.00 -7.73
CA VAL A 172 11.16 -8.10 -7.70
C VAL A 172 9.98 -8.73 -6.96
N ASN A 173 9.15 -7.90 -6.36
CA ASN A 173 7.80 -8.26 -5.92
C ASN A 173 6.81 -7.49 -6.80
N VAL A 174 6.02 -8.21 -7.59
CA VAL A 174 5.08 -7.65 -8.55
C VAL A 174 3.66 -7.97 -8.11
N SER A 175 2.82 -6.97 -7.95
CA SER A 175 1.44 -7.17 -7.50
C SER A 175 0.48 -6.11 -8.07
N PHE A 176 -0.79 -6.47 -8.17
CA PHE A 176 -1.86 -5.52 -8.45
C PHE A 176 -2.43 -4.97 -7.15
N SER A 177 -2.42 -3.64 -6.97
CA SER A 177 -3.20 -2.98 -5.92
C SER A 177 -4.66 -2.80 -6.35
N THR A 178 -4.86 -2.49 -7.62
CA THR A 178 -6.17 -2.47 -8.29
C THR A 178 -6.05 -3.14 -9.66
N LEU A 179 -7.17 -3.39 -10.34
CA LEU A 179 -7.16 -3.93 -11.71
C LEU A 179 -6.39 -3.06 -12.72
N THR A 180 -6.26 -1.77 -12.42
CA THR A 180 -5.67 -0.75 -13.30
C THR A 180 -4.30 -0.28 -12.84
N CYS A 181 -3.72 -0.89 -11.78
CA CYS A 181 -2.44 -0.50 -11.21
C CYS A 181 -1.58 -1.73 -10.88
N LEU A 182 -0.52 -1.92 -11.65
CA LEU A 182 0.51 -2.94 -11.44
C LEU A 182 1.72 -2.30 -10.76
N GLU A 183 2.11 -2.83 -9.60
CA GLU A 183 3.16 -2.27 -8.75
C GLU A 183 4.36 -3.22 -8.66
N VAL A 184 5.56 -2.64 -8.72
CA VAL A 184 6.83 -3.38 -8.68
C VAL A 184 7.72 -2.79 -7.58
N MET A 185 7.98 -3.60 -6.56
CA MET A 185 8.90 -3.34 -5.47
C MET A 185 10.13 -4.23 -5.61
N ALA A 186 11.16 -3.96 -4.83
CA ALA A 186 12.31 -4.86 -4.72
C ALA A 186 11.89 -6.24 -4.17
N GLY A 187 12.64 -7.28 -4.52
CA GLY A 187 12.41 -8.63 -4.02
C GLY A 187 12.43 -8.69 -2.50
N GLY A 188 11.52 -9.46 -1.91
CA GLY A 188 11.36 -9.57 -0.46
C GLY A 188 10.69 -8.36 0.23
N VAL A 189 10.33 -7.32 -0.53
CA VAL A 189 9.57 -6.17 -0.01
C VAL A 189 8.09 -6.44 -0.15
N SER A 190 7.37 -6.44 0.96
CA SER A 190 5.90 -6.51 1.01
C SER A 190 5.36 -5.86 2.26
N LYS A 191 4.04 -5.57 2.28
CA LYS A 191 3.35 -5.08 3.48
C LYS A 191 3.47 -6.07 4.64
N GLY A 192 3.50 -7.38 4.36
CA GLY A 192 3.63 -8.43 5.36
C GLY A 192 5.00 -8.43 6.05
N HIS A 193 6.10 -8.40 5.29
CA HIS A 193 7.44 -8.34 5.86
C HIS A 193 7.70 -7.02 6.62
N ALA A 194 7.15 -5.91 6.11
CA ALA A 194 7.24 -4.63 6.82
C ALA A 194 6.43 -4.66 8.13
N LEU A 195 5.25 -5.30 8.16
CA LEU A 195 4.47 -5.49 9.39
C LEU A 195 5.22 -6.35 10.41
N GLU A 196 5.91 -7.41 9.95
CA GLU A 196 6.75 -8.23 10.83
C GLU A 196 7.85 -7.38 11.52
N ALA A 197 8.52 -6.52 10.75
CA ALA A 197 9.55 -5.63 11.29
C ALA A 197 8.97 -4.63 12.31
N VAL A 198 7.80 -4.05 12.05
CA VAL A 198 7.09 -3.17 12.99
C VAL A 198 6.68 -3.92 14.25
N ALA A 199 6.06 -5.10 14.11
CA ALA A 199 5.65 -5.92 15.25
C ALA A 199 6.84 -6.26 16.17
N LYS A 200 7.96 -6.73 15.60
CA LYS A 200 9.20 -6.99 16.34
C LYS A 200 9.73 -5.77 17.07
N LYS A 201 9.71 -4.60 16.43
CA LYS A 201 10.12 -3.33 17.05
C LYS A 201 9.25 -2.95 18.24
N LEU A 202 7.96 -3.28 18.19
CA LEU A 202 7.00 -3.08 19.28
C LEU A 202 7.08 -4.17 20.38
N GLY A 203 7.89 -5.21 20.20
CA GLY A 203 8.00 -6.35 21.13
C GLY A 203 6.92 -7.42 20.94
N TYR A 204 6.28 -7.44 19.77
CA TYR A 204 5.24 -8.40 19.39
C TYR A 204 5.70 -9.30 18.24
N SER A 205 4.88 -10.29 17.92
CA SER A 205 5.00 -11.16 16.75
C SER A 205 3.85 -10.91 15.79
N LEU A 206 3.92 -11.47 14.58
CA LEU A 206 2.80 -11.44 13.64
C LEU A 206 1.54 -12.11 14.19
N GLN A 207 1.65 -13.07 15.14
CA GLN A 207 0.51 -13.69 15.81
C GLN A 207 -0.27 -12.71 16.69
N ASP A 208 0.36 -11.61 17.09
CA ASP A 208 -0.26 -10.54 17.88
C ASP A 208 -0.86 -9.45 16.98
N CYS A 209 -0.85 -9.65 15.64
CA CYS A 209 -1.34 -8.72 14.65
C CYS A 209 -2.68 -9.17 14.08
N ILE A 210 -3.59 -8.20 13.87
CA ILE A 210 -4.75 -8.34 12.97
C ILE A 210 -4.56 -7.40 11.78
N ALA A 211 -4.85 -7.89 10.57
CA ALA A 211 -4.64 -7.16 9.33
C ALA A 211 -5.91 -7.11 8.47
N PHE A 212 -6.11 -5.99 7.76
CA PHE A 212 -7.24 -5.74 6.86
C PHE A 212 -6.72 -5.28 5.50
N GLY A 213 -7.31 -5.80 4.41
CA GLY A 213 -6.91 -5.46 3.05
C GLY A 213 -7.89 -5.93 1.98
N ASP A 214 -7.73 -5.44 0.75
CA ASP A 214 -8.60 -5.74 -0.39
C ASP A 214 -7.85 -6.01 -1.69
N GLY A 215 -6.58 -5.60 -1.82
CA GLY A 215 -5.73 -5.77 -2.99
C GLY A 215 -4.83 -7.00 -2.94
N MET A 216 -4.28 -7.39 -4.10
CA MET A 216 -3.28 -8.48 -4.15
C MET A 216 -1.98 -8.11 -3.41
N ASN A 217 -1.65 -6.81 -3.31
CA ASN A 217 -0.53 -6.30 -2.53
C ASN A 217 -0.72 -6.47 -1.00
N ASP A 218 -1.93 -6.86 -0.54
CA ASP A 218 -2.22 -7.19 0.86
C ASP A 218 -2.06 -8.68 1.17
N ALA A 219 -1.96 -9.54 0.15
CA ALA A 219 -2.03 -10.99 0.30
C ALA A 219 -1.06 -11.54 1.36
N GLU A 220 0.20 -11.12 1.32
CA GLU A 220 1.21 -11.56 2.30
C GLU A 220 0.91 -11.01 3.69
N MET A 221 0.53 -9.73 3.83
CA MET A 221 0.17 -9.16 5.12
C MET A 221 -1.00 -9.90 5.77
N LEU A 222 -2.02 -10.21 4.99
CA LEU A 222 -3.22 -10.92 5.46
C LEU A 222 -2.91 -12.37 5.86
N SER A 223 -2.09 -13.09 5.08
CA SER A 223 -1.74 -14.48 5.36
C SER A 223 -0.73 -14.64 6.50
N MET A 224 0.17 -13.66 6.69
CA MET A 224 1.22 -13.71 7.72
C MET A 224 0.71 -13.26 9.10
N ALA A 225 -0.28 -12.37 9.16
CA ALA A 225 -0.84 -11.89 10.42
C ALA A 225 -1.55 -13.02 11.20
N GLY A 226 -1.58 -12.91 12.52
CA GLY A 226 -2.35 -13.84 13.39
C GLY A 226 -3.84 -13.88 13.06
N LYS A 227 -4.36 -12.80 12.46
CA LYS A 227 -5.71 -12.72 11.88
C LYS A 227 -5.67 -11.83 10.65
N GLY A 228 -5.97 -12.39 9.48
CA GLY A 228 -6.24 -11.63 8.26
C GLY A 228 -7.75 -11.52 8.03
N CYS A 229 -8.20 -10.34 7.61
CA CYS A 229 -9.59 -10.06 7.22
C CYS A 229 -9.61 -9.44 5.82
N ILE A 230 -10.29 -10.09 4.89
CA ILE A 230 -10.45 -9.63 3.51
C ILE A 230 -11.71 -8.77 3.42
N MET A 231 -11.63 -7.62 2.74
CA MET A 231 -12.80 -6.76 2.51
C MET A 231 -13.82 -7.43 1.58
N GLY A 232 -15.10 -7.17 1.81
CA GLY A 232 -16.18 -7.67 0.96
C GLY A 232 -16.07 -7.22 -0.50
N SER A 233 -15.55 -6.00 -0.71
CA SER A 233 -15.26 -5.41 -2.03
C SER A 233 -13.95 -5.90 -2.67
N ALA A 234 -13.14 -6.72 -1.97
CA ALA A 234 -11.83 -7.16 -2.44
C ALA A 234 -11.91 -7.91 -3.78
N HIS A 235 -10.79 -7.84 -4.51
CA HIS A 235 -10.63 -8.53 -5.77
C HIS A 235 -10.83 -10.05 -5.62
N GLN A 236 -11.53 -10.69 -6.57
CA GLN A 236 -11.84 -12.12 -6.50
C GLN A 236 -10.58 -12.97 -6.40
N ARG A 237 -9.51 -12.62 -7.14
CA ARG A 237 -8.20 -13.31 -7.08
C ARG A 237 -7.63 -13.41 -5.66
N LEU A 238 -7.81 -12.35 -4.83
CA LEU A 238 -7.37 -12.38 -3.43
C LEU A 238 -8.20 -13.35 -2.59
N LYS A 239 -9.53 -13.37 -2.79
CA LYS A 239 -10.44 -14.30 -2.09
C LYS A 239 -10.17 -15.74 -2.48
N ASP A 240 -9.87 -15.99 -3.75
CA ASP A 240 -9.54 -17.34 -4.27
C ASP A 240 -8.17 -17.81 -3.77
N LEU A 241 -7.21 -16.88 -3.57
CA LEU A 241 -5.88 -17.18 -3.05
C LEU A 241 -5.92 -17.57 -1.56
N HIS A 242 -6.81 -16.94 -0.79
CA HIS A 242 -6.93 -17.12 0.67
C HIS A 242 -8.38 -17.45 1.08
N PRO A 243 -8.93 -18.61 0.64
CA PRO A 243 -10.30 -18.99 0.96
C PRO A 243 -10.54 -19.26 2.46
N GLU A 244 -9.47 -19.44 3.24
CA GLU A 244 -9.51 -19.65 4.69
C GLU A 244 -9.69 -18.37 5.49
N LEU A 245 -9.45 -17.21 4.89
CA LEU A 245 -9.54 -15.93 5.59
C LEU A 245 -10.99 -15.44 5.67
N GLU A 246 -11.31 -14.76 6.76
CA GLU A 246 -12.62 -14.17 6.96
C GLU A 246 -12.85 -13.00 6.01
N VAL A 247 -13.97 -13.05 5.28
CA VAL A 247 -14.43 -11.93 4.46
C VAL A 247 -15.40 -11.10 5.30
N ILE A 248 -15.08 -9.81 5.49
CA ILE A 248 -15.91 -8.86 6.23
C ILE A 248 -16.74 -7.99 5.27
N GLY A 249 -17.41 -6.94 5.78
CA GLY A 249 -18.15 -5.99 4.94
C GLY A 249 -17.25 -5.14 4.03
N THR A 250 -17.82 -4.08 3.45
CA THR A 250 -17.13 -3.17 2.53
C THR A 250 -16.64 -1.91 3.24
N ASN A 251 -15.71 -1.19 2.61
CA ASN A 251 -15.25 0.11 3.09
C ASN A 251 -16.34 1.19 3.05
N ALA A 252 -17.33 1.07 2.15
CA ALA A 252 -18.50 1.94 2.11
C ALA A 252 -19.41 1.81 3.35
N GLU A 253 -19.30 0.68 4.06
CA GLU A 253 -20.07 0.36 5.28
C GLU A 253 -19.22 0.51 6.54
N ASP A 254 -18.07 1.13 6.48
CA ASP A 254 -17.13 1.22 7.61
C ASP A 254 -16.81 -0.15 8.26
N ALA A 255 -16.65 -1.20 7.45
CA ALA A 255 -16.51 -2.56 7.96
C ALA A 255 -15.34 -2.74 8.91
N VAL A 256 -14.18 -2.11 8.64
CA VAL A 256 -12.99 -2.20 9.51
C VAL A 256 -13.28 -1.59 10.89
N PRO A 257 -13.73 -0.34 11.03
CA PRO A 257 -14.04 0.22 12.35
C PRO A 257 -15.18 -0.51 13.07
N HIS A 258 -16.20 -1.03 12.36
CA HIS A 258 -17.23 -1.88 12.97
C HIS A 258 -16.64 -3.16 13.54
N TYR A 259 -15.79 -3.84 12.79
CA TYR A 259 -15.10 -5.07 13.23
C TYR A 259 -14.23 -4.81 14.46
N LEU A 260 -13.44 -3.74 14.43
CA LEU A 260 -12.57 -3.36 15.54
C LEU A 260 -13.34 -3.00 16.80
N ARG A 261 -14.46 -2.27 16.69
CA ARG A 261 -15.31 -1.98 17.85
C ARG A 261 -15.89 -3.25 18.46
N LYS A 262 -16.37 -4.18 17.65
CA LYS A 262 -16.86 -5.47 18.13
C LYS A 262 -15.77 -6.26 18.85
N LEU A 263 -14.53 -6.20 18.35
CA LEU A 263 -13.41 -6.97 18.91
C LEU A 263 -12.87 -6.38 20.23
N TYR A 264 -12.82 -5.04 20.35
CA TYR A 264 -12.10 -4.37 21.43
C TYR A 264 -12.99 -3.57 22.39
N LEU A 265 -14.20 -3.18 21.96
CA LEU A 265 -15.06 -2.24 22.71
C LEU A 265 -16.38 -2.86 23.18
N SER A 266 -16.67 -4.11 22.77
CA SER A 266 -17.85 -4.86 23.23
C SER A 266 -17.63 -5.51 24.59
#